data_c71d4a033cb38f6f37831f6ae9dcfc01
#
_entry.id   c71d4a033cb38f6f37831f6ae9dcfc01
#
_cell.length_a   1.000
_cell.length_b   1.000
_cell.length_c   1.000
_cell.angle_alpha   90.00
_cell.angle_beta   90.00
_cell.angle_gamma   90.00
#
_symmetry.space_group_name_H-M   'P 1'
#
loop_
_entity.id
_entity.type
_entity.pdbx_description
1 polymer ?
#
loop_
_entity_poly.entity_id
_entity_poly.type
_entity_poly.pdbx_seq_one_letter_code
_entity_poly.pdbx_strand_id
1 'polypeptide(L)'
;MLKMAFSAKLRIMKNKDAMTQLLDDLKDEQDYLDAALADIDLDTWENESPADGWLLRDCISHLADVDETAAHVATKKEMPVRTPSDQANAPKDTLQNDRQRQARNLSIPELLAWWRRVRKEQNDALRKLDAKDRLPWAGPPMSVRSFATARLMECWSHGLDALDAAKITPVDSDRLLHVAHLGVITRGFAYQNRGLDVPNT
;
A
#
# COMPACT_ATOMS: atom_id res chain seq x y z
N MET A 1 -13.13 -26.97 -7.02
CA MET A 1 -13.09 -26.08 -8.20
C MET A 1 -12.27 -24.82 -7.95
N LEU A 2 -12.43 -24.11 -6.83
CA LEU A 2 -11.69 -22.87 -6.52
C LEU A 2 -10.16 -23.05 -6.51
N LYS A 3 -9.62 -24.12 -5.89
CA LYS A 3 -8.18 -24.43 -5.84
C LYS A 3 -7.55 -24.67 -7.22
N MET A 4 -8.27 -25.29 -8.16
CA MET A 4 -7.76 -25.55 -9.51
C MET A 4 -7.72 -24.29 -10.37
N ALA A 5 -8.74 -23.44 -10.27
CA ALA A 5 -8.78 -22.17 -10.99
C ALA A 5 -7.71 -21.19 -10.46
N PHE A 6 -7.50 -21.15 -9.13
CA PHE A 6 -6.45 -20.36 -8.48
C PHE A 6 -5.04 -20.81 -8.92
N SER A 7 -4.78 -22.13 -8.93
CA SER A 7 -3.50 -22.69 -9.37
C SER A 7 -3.22 -22.44 -10.85
N ALA A 8 -4.24 -22.45 -11.70
CA ALA A 8 -4.08 -22.17 -13.14
C ALA A 8 -3.78 -20.69 -13.40
N LYS A 9 -4.48 -19.75 -12.76
CA LYS A 9 -4.21 -18.31 -12.86
C LYS A 9 -2.81 -17.96 -12.32
N LEU A 10 -2.38 -18.51 -11.20
CA LEU A 10 -1.03 -18.34 -10.66
C LEU A 10 0.08 -18.87 -11.57
N ARG A 11 -0.20 -19.91 -12.35
CA ARG A 11 0.75 -20.51 -13.32
C ARG A 11 0.97 -19.63 -14.55
N ILE A 12 0.00 -18.81 -14.92
CA ILE A 12 0.06 -17.87 -16.06
C ILE A 12 0.94 -16.65 -15.74
N MET A 13 1.18 -16.32 -14.46
CA MET A 13 2.01 -15.21 -14.01
C MET A 13 3.52 -15.49 -14.08
N LYS A 14 3.99 -16.28 -15.02
CA LYS A 14 5.42 -16.57 -15.17
C LYS A 14 6.11 -15.55 -16.08
N ASN A 15 7.17 -14.92 -15.53
CA ASN A 15 8.21 -14.13 -16.17
C ASN A 15 8.05 -12.59 -16.10
N LYS A 16 8.81 -11.87 -16.93
CA LYS A 16 8.84 -10.42 -17.08
C LYS A 16 7.43 -9.82 -17.26
N ASP A 17 6.56 -10.56 -17.93
CA ASP A 17 5.15 -10.24 -18.10
C ASP A 17 4.40 -10.15 -16.77
N ALA A 18 4.73 -11.01 -15.79
CA ALA A 18 4.08 -11.05 -14.49
C ALA A 18 4.47 -9.85 -13.57
N MET A 19 5.69 -9.32 -13.71
CA MET A 19 6.09 -8.10 -12.99
C MET A 19 5.42 -6.87 -13.61
N THR A 20 5.36 -6.81 -14.93
CA THR A 20 4.65 -5.75 -15.65
C THR A 20 3.17 -5.74 -15.25
N GLN A 21 2.52 -6.91 -15.27
CA GLN A 21 1.12 -7.03 -14.87
C GLN A 21 0.89 -6.59 -13.42
N LEU A 22 1.76 -6.97 -12.48
CA LEU A 22 1.66 -6.52 -11.09
C LEU A 22 1.75 -5.00 -10.96
N LEU A 23 2.64 -4.36 -11.71
CA LEU A 23 2.80 -2.90 -11.66
C LEU A 23 1.64 -2.17 -12.36
N ASP A 24 1.05 -2.78 -13.38
CA ASP A 24 -0.17 -2.29 -14.01
C ASP A 24 -1.36 -2.43 -13.03
N ASP A 25 -1.49 -3.58 -12.36
CA ASP A 25 -2.52 -3.82 -11.35
C ASP A 25 -2.38 -2.87 -10.14
N LEU A 26 -1.14 -2.56 -9.69
CA LEU A 26 -0.90 -1.55 -8.66
C LEU A 26 -1.38 -0.16 -9.11
N LYS A 27 -1.01 0.23 -10.33
CA LYS A 27 -1.46 1.51 -10.89
C LYS A 27 -2.97 1.58 -11.02
N ASP A 28 -3.59 0.50 -11.51
CA ASP A 28 -5.05 0.44 -11.70
C ASP A 28 -5.81 0.48 -10.36
N GLU A 29 -5.25 -0.10 -9.29
CA GLU A 29 -5.82 0.03 -7.94
C GLU A 29 -5.74 1.46 -7.43
N GLN A 30 -4.60 2.13 -7.62
CA GLN A 30 -4.42 3.54 -7.26
C GLN A 30 -5.34 4.46 -8.07
N ASP A 31 -5.51 4.20 -9.37
CA ASP A 31 -6.41 4.98 -10.22
C ASP A 31 -7.89 4.75 -9.88
N TYR A 32 -8.25 3.51 -9.53
CA TYR A 32 -9.59 3.18 -9.05
C TYR A 32 -9.95 3.97 -7.79
N LEU A 33 -9.07 3.99 -6.79
CA LEU A 33 -9.29 4.73 -5.56
C LEU A 33 -9.37 6.25 -5.82
N ASP A 34 -8.47 6.78 -6.64
CA ASP A 34 -8.46 8.20 -7.01
C ASP A 34 -9.76 8.63 -7.72
N ALA A 35 -10.23 7.81 -8.65
CA ALA A 35 -11.48 8.07 -9.36
C ALA A 35 -12.72 7.97 -8.45
N ALA A 36 -12.72 7.02 -7.52
CA ALA A 36 -13.82 6.85 -6.57
C ALA A 36 -13.97 8.03 -5.60
N LEU A 37 -12.86 8.72 -5.28
CA LEU A 37 -12.82 9.86 -4.36
C LEU A 37 -12.88 11.22 -5.07
N ALA A 38 -12.93 11.25 -6.42
CA ALA A 38 -12.78 12.49 -7.19
C ALA A 38 -13.89 13.53 -6.94
N ASP A 39 -15.12 13.06 -6.77
CA ASP A 39 -16.33 13.90 -6.75
C ASP A 39 -17.02 13.90 -5.37
N ILE A 40 -16.35 13.44 -4.30
CA ILE A 40 -16.93 13.49 -2.96
C ILE A 40 -16.86 14.90 -2.37
N ASP A 41 -17.84 15.24 -1.54
CA ASP A 41 -17.89 16.53 -0.86
C ASP A 41 -16.70 16.73 0.08
N LEU A 42 -16.21 17.97 0.20
CA LEU A 42 -15.05 18.29 1.03
C LEU A 42 -15.24 17.89 2.51
N ASP A 43 -16.44 18.02 3.04
CA ASP A 43 -16.74 17.63 4.41
C ASP A 43 -16.58 16.11 4.64
N THR A 44 -16.78 15.31 3.62
CA THR A 44 -16.61 13.84 3.67
C THR A 44 -15.17 13.44 3.98
N TRP A 45 -14.19 14.26 3.62
CA TRP A 45 -12.78 14.00 3.93
C TRP A 45 -12.44 14.04 5.42
N GLU A 46 -13.30 14.63 6.24
CA GLU A 46 -13.18 14.66 7.70
C GLU A 46 -13.98 13.54 8.39
N ASN A 47 -14.60 12.62 7.65
CA ASN A 47 -15.28 11.47 8.23
C ASN A 47 -14.27 10.50 8.85
N GLU A 48 -14.66 9.91 9.98
CA GLU A 48 -13.91 8.83 10.62
C GLU A 48 -13.87 7.59 9.71
N SER A 49 -12.70 6.98 9.62
CA SER A 49 -12.48 5.72 8.91
C SER A 49 -12.49 4.53 9.88
N PRO A 50 -12.59 3.28 9.39
CA PRO A 50 -12.44 2.08 10.24
C PRO A 50 -11.06 1.95 10.90
N ALA A 51 -10.02 2.61 10.37
CA ALA A 51 -8.72 2.68 11.01
C ALA A 51 -8.80 3.59 12.25
N ASP A 52 -8.58 3.03 13.43
CA ASP A 52 -8.79 3.70 14.72
C ASP A 52 -8.10 5.06 14.80
N GLY A 53 -8.89 6.10 15.00
CA GLY A 53 -8.50 7.51 15.10
C GLY A 53 -8.05 8.17 13.78
N TRP A 54 -8.26 7.51 12.64
CA TRP A 54 -7.98 8.07 11.32
C TRP A 54 -9.25 8.62 10.67
N LEU A 55 -9.08 9.73 9.98
CA LEU A 55 -10.08 10.26 9.04
C LEU A 55 -9.83 9.70 7.63
N LEU A 56 -10.78 9.88 6.73
CA LEU A 56 -10.59 9.52 5.32
C LEU A 56 -9.30 10.13 4.77
N ARG A 57 -9.08 11.44 5.01
CA ARG A 57 -7.87 12.14 4.55
C ARG A 57 -6.56 11.53 5.11
N ASP A 58 -6.60 10.92 6.30
CA ASP A 58 -5.44 10.29 6.92
C ASP A 58 -5.08 9.00 6.21
N CYS A 59 -6.06 8.24 5.69
CA CYS A 59 -5.82 7.08 4.84
C CYS A 59 -5.04 7.48 3.58
N ILE A 60 -5.43 8.57 2.92
CA ILE A 60 -4.75 9.06 1.71
C ILE A 60 -3.38 9.66 2.03
N SER A 61 -3.23 10.38 3.15
CA SER A 61 -1.92 10.90 3.56
C SER A 61 -0.94 9.79 3.95
N HIS A 62 -1.44 8.70 4.54
CA HIS A 62 -0.64 7.49 4.78
C HIS A 62 -0.17 6.87 3.46
N LEU A 63 -1.07 6.67 2.50
CA LEU A 63 -0.70 6.16 1.18
C LEU A 63 0.36 7.06 0.50
N ALA A 64 0.21 8.38 0.59
CA ALA A 64 1.19 9.31 0.03
C ALA A 64 2.57 9.18 0.71
N ASP A 65 2.64 9.08 2.05
CA ASP A 65 3.91 8.93 2.78
C ASP A 65 4.61 7.60 2.49
N VAL A 66 3.86 6.49 2.45
CA VAL A 66 4.46 5.19 2.17
C VAL A 66 4.85 5.05 0.69
N ASP A 67 4.11 5.64 -0.25
CA ASP A 67 4.47 5.66 -1.66
C ASP A 67 5.71 6.53 -1.93
N GLU A 68 5.85 7.67 -1.24
CA GLU A 68 7.06 8.50 -1.31
C GLU A 68 8.28 7.78 -0.75
N THR A 69 8.12 7.11 0.39
CA THR A 69 9.15 6.25 0.97
C THR A 69 9.53 5.13 0.00
N ALA A 70 8.55 4.50 -0.62
CA ALA A 70 8.79 3.43 -1.60
C ALA A 70 9.50 3.93 -2.86
N ALA A 71 9.16 5.11 -3.37
CA ALA A 71 9.86 5.75 -4.48
C ALA A 71 11.33 6.05 -4.15
N HIS A 72 11.59 6.56 -2.93
CA HIS A 72 12.96 6.78 -2.44
C HIS A 72 13.74 5.46 -2.39
N VAL A 73 13.18 4.44 -1.73
CA VAL A 73 13.83 3.11 -1.60
C VAL A 73 14.09 2.47 -2.96
N ALA A 74 13.15 2.53 -3.87
CA ALA A 74 13.32 1.98 -5.22
C ALA A 74 14.43 2.70 -6.01
N THR A 75 14.65 4.00 -5.75
CA THR A 75 15.62 4.83 -6.44
C THR A 75 17.00 4.75 -5.79
N LYS A 76 17.07 4.84 -4.46
CA LYS A 76 18.33 4.97 -3.70
C LYS A 76 18.84 3.64 -3.12
N LYS A 77 18.00 2.60 -3.07
CA LYS A 77 18.30 1.30 -2.44
C LYS A 77 18.60 1.40 -0.94
N GLU A 78 18.13 2.46 -0.29
CA GLU A 78 18.28 2.72 1.14
C GLU A 78 16.98 3.28 1.73
N MET A 79 16.76 3.10 3.04
CA MET A 79 15.65 3.75 3.73
C MET A 79 15.93 5.24 3.90
N PRO A 80 14.91 6.10 3.74
CA PRO A 80 15.09 7.52 4.01
C PRO A 80 15.48 7.74 5.48
N VAL A 81 16.39 8.66 5.72
CA VAL A 81 16.71 9.11 7.09
C VAL A 81 15.50 9.88 7.60
N ARG A 82 14.83 9.32 8.59
CA ARG A 82 13.74 10.00 9.30
C ARG A 82 14.29 10.67 10.55
N THR A 83 13.82 11.87 10.86
CA THR A 83 14.22 12.57 12.09
C THR A 83 13.72 11.81 13.33
N PRO A 84 14.35 11.98 14.51
CA PRO A 84 13.90 11.35 15.73
C PRO A 84 12.43 11.67 16.08
N SER A 85 11.92 12.84 15.70
CA SER A 85 10.50 13.21 15.83
C SER A 85 9.59 12.33 14.99
N ASP A 86 10.07 11.80 13.87
CA ASP A 86 9.32 10.88 13.01
C ASP A 86 9.22 9.46 13.60
N GLN A 87 10.04 9.13 14.60
CA GLN A 87 10.17 7.76 15.11
C GLN A 87 9.77 7.59 16.58
N ALA A 88 9.97 8.59 17.43
CA ALA A 88 10.14 8.31 18.85
C ALA A 88 8.93 8.63 19.74
N ASN A 89 8.00 9.48 19.34
CA ASN A 89 6.95 9.99 20.21
C ASN A 89 5.58 10.11 19.52
N ALA A 90 5.29 9.27 18.52
CA ALA A 90 3.89 9.15 18.16
C ALA A 90 3.15 8.62 19.40
N PRO A 91 2.20 9.38 19.98
CA PRO A 91 1.30 8.82 20.96
C PRO A 91 0.77 7.51 20.36
N LYS A 92 0.47 6.53 21.23
CA LYS A 92 -0.09 5.23 20.77
C LYS A 92 -1.45 5.38 20.06
N ASP A 93 -1.91 6.58 19.93
CA ASP A 93 -3.13 6.99 19.30
C ASP A 93 -2.83 7.62 17.95
N THR A 94 -3.19 6.92 16.94
CA THR A 94 -3.88 7.37 15.75
C THR A 94 -3.08 7.75 14.52
N LEU A 95 -2.02 8.55 14.56
CA LEU A 95 -1.26 8.87 13.34
C LEU A 95 0.18 8.37 13.46
N GLN A 96 0.62 7.58 12.49
CA GLN A 96 1.87 6.81 12.59
C GLN A 96 3.13 7.68 12.63
N ASN A 97 3.05 8.94 12.16
CA ASN A 97 4.22 9.82 12.14
C ASN A 97 3.85 11.30 12.03
N ASP A 98 4.83 12.19 12.25
CA ASP A 98 4.63 13.64 12.16
C ASP A 98 4.23 14.13 10.76
N ARG A 99 4.63 13.42 9.69
CA ARG A 99 4.26 13.80 8.31
C ARG A 99 2.76 13.64 8.07
N GLN A 100 2.15 12.58 8.58
CA GLN A 100 0.69 12.40 8.49
C GLN A 100 -0.04 13.49 9.30
N ARG A 101 0.46 13.84 10.50
CA ARG A 101 -0.08 14.97 11.27
C ARG A 101 0.04 16.30 10.54
N GLN A 102 1.19 16.56 9.91
CA GLN A 102 1.40 17.77 9.10
C GLN A 102 0.49 17.79 7.86
N ALA A 103 0.19 16.62 7.29
CA ALA A 103 -0.70 16.51 6.14
C ALA A 103 -2.14 16.96 6.44
N ARG A 104 -2.57 16.98 7.71
CA ARG A 104 -3.86 17.57 8.10
C ARG A 104 -3.94 19.09 7.85
N ASN A 105 -2.80 19.77 7.68
CA ASN A 105 -2.76 21.18 7.30
C ASN A 105 -2.86 21.43 5.79
N LEU A 106 -2.77 20.38 4.97
CA LEU A 106 -2.95 20.47 3.52
C LEU A 106 -4.44 20.63 3.16
N SER A 107 -4.73 21.41 2.16
CA SER A 107 -6.04 21.32 1.49
C SER A 107 -6.17 19.96 0.78
N ILE A 108 -7.41 19.53 0.52
CA ILE A 108 -7.64 18.26 -0.19
C ILE A 108 -7.01 18.24 -1.59
N PRO A 109 -7.08 19.31 -2.40
CA PRO A 109 -6.34 19.35 -3.67
C PRO A 109 -4.82 19.17 -3.51
N GLU A 110 -4.19 19.76 -2.48
CA GLU A 110 -2.75 19.61 -2.20
C GLU A 110 -2.42 18.18 -1.77
N LEU A 111 -3.24 17.57 -0.90
CA LEU A 111 -3.09 16.19 -0.48
C LEU A 111 -3.16 15.23 -1.68
N LEU A 112 -4.18 15.37 -2.53
CA LEU A 112 -4.33 14.56 -3.75
C LEU A 112 -3.18 14.79 -4.74
N ALA A 113 -2.72 16.03 -4.90
CA ALA A 113 -1.57 16.33 -5.75
C ALA A 113 -0.29 15.66 -5.23
N TRP A 114 -0.07 15.66 -3.90
CA TRP A 114 1.05 14.95 -3.29
C TRP A 114 0.95 13.43 -3.57
N TRP A 115 -0.18 12.78 -3.25
CA TRP A 115 -0.34 11.35 -3.49
C TRP A 115 -0.20 10.97 -4.97
N ARG A 116 -0.83 11.70 -5.89
CA ARG A 116 -0.73 11.46 -7.35
C ARG A 116 0.70 11.57 -7.86
N ARG A 117 1.47 12.52 -7.36
CA ARG A 117 2.88 12.67 -7.70
C ARG A 117 3.71 11.49 -7.23
N VAL A 118 3.63 11.16 -5.93
CA VAL A 118 4.50 10.13 -5.33
C VAL A 118 4.17 8.71 -5.79
N ARG A 119 2.89 8.38 -6.01
CA ARG A 119 2.51 7.08 -6.59
C ARG A 119 3.04 6.90 -8.01
N LYS A 120 3.06 7.97 -8.81
CA LYS A 120 3.69 7.96 -10.14
C LYS A 120 5.20 7.73 -10.04
N GLU A 121 5.89 8.48 -9.17
CA GLU A 121 7.33 8.35 -8.93
C GLU A 121 7.70 6.92 -8.48
N GLN A 122 6.92 6.33 -7.58
CA GLN A 122 7.05 4.94 -7.13
C GLN A 122 6.93 3.96 -8.30
N ASN A 123 5.85 4.04 -9.07
CA ASN A 123 5.60 3.15 -10.20
C ASN A 123 6.71 3.26 -11.25
N ASP A 124 7.15 4.47 -11.58
CA ASP A 124 8.23 4.74 -12.53
C ASP A 124 9.58 4.18 -12.03
N ALA A 125 9.84 4.25 -10.73
CA ALA A 125 11.06 3.72 -10.14
C ALA A 125 11.06 2.17 -10.12
N LEU A 126 9.96 1.55 -9.71
CA LEU A 126 9.82 0.09 -9.65
C LEU A 126 9.92 -0.57 -11.03
N ARG A 127 9.41 0.07 -12.09
CA ARG A 127 9.50 -0.44 -13.48
C ARG A 127 10.93 -0.54 -14.01
N LYS A 128 11.90 0.14 -13.39
CA LYS A 128 13.33 0.13 -13.78
C LYS A 128 14.12 -0.98 -13.11
N LEU A 129 13.53 -1.72 -12.17
CA LEU A 129 14.20 -2.72 -11.35
C LEU A 129 13.90 -4.14 -11.83
N ASP A 130 14.83 -5.07 -11.57
CA ASP A 130 14.55 -6.49 -11.74
C ASP A 130 13.65 -7.00 -10.62
N ALA A 131 12.70 -7.87 -10.95
CA ALA A 131 11.74 -8.44 -9.99
C ALA A 131 12.40 -9.15 -8.79
N LYS A 132 13.63 -9.62 -8.95
CA LYS A 132 14.41 -10.35 -7.93
C LYS A 132 15.35 -9.45 -7.13
N ASP A 133 15.59 -8.22 -7.59
CA ASP A 133 16.38 -7.25 -6.81
C ASP A 133 15.85 -7.16 -5.38
N ARG A 134 16.74 -6.87 -4.43
CA ARG A 134 16.36 -6.74 -3.03
C ARG A 134 16.29 -5.27 -2.62
N LEU A 135 15.19 -4.89 -2.01
CA LEU A 135 14.96 -3.56 -1.47
C LEU A 135 14.89 -3.61 0.05
N PRO A 136 15.56 -2.68 0.76
CA PRO A 136 15.40 -2.54 2.20
C PRO A 136 13.98 -2.07 2.53
N TRP A 137 13.49 -2.46 3.70
CA TRP A 137 12.23 -2.00 4.28
C TRP A 137 12.31 -2.06 5.81
N ALA A 138 11.24 -1.67 6.52
CA ALA A 138 11.17 -1.70 7.98
C ALA A 138 11.35 -3.10 8.63
N GLY A 139 11.31 -4.16 7.81
CA GLY A 139 11.62 -5.53 8.17
C GLY A 139 12.78 -6.09 7.36
N PRO A 140 12.88 -7.41 7.19
CA PRO A 140 13.88 -8.02 6.31
C PRO A 140 13.74 -7.49 4.87
N PRO A 141 14.87 -7.28 4.15
CA PRO A 141 14.81 -6.86 2.75
C PRO A 141 13.97 -7.83 1.92
N MET A 142 13.12 -7.31 1.05
CA MET A 142 12.22 -8.10 0.20
C MET A 142 12.53 -7.93 -1.29
N SER A 143 12.10 -8.90 -2.11
CA SER A 143 12.23 -8.75 -3.56
C SER A 143 11.39 -7.58 -4.07
N VAL A 144 11.81 -6.96 -5.18
CA VAL A 144 11.03 -5.89 -5.85
C VAL A 144 9.59 -6.35 -6.11
N ARG A 145 9.40 -7.61 -6.51
CA ARG A 145 8.06 -8.17 -6.70
C ARG A 145 7.24 -8.18 -5.40
N SER A 146 7.80 -8.68 -4.30
CA SER A 146 7.10 -8.69 -3.01
C SER A 146 6.85 -7.27 -2.50
N PHE A 147 7.79 -6.37 -2.75
CA PHE A 147 7.69 -4.96 -2.41
C PHE A 147 6.52 -4.29 -3.15
N ALA A 148 6.41 -4.47 -4.47
CA ALA A 148 5.30 -3.96 -5.27
C ALA A 148 3.95 -4.56 -4.84
N THR A 149 3.92 -5.88 -4.51
CA THR A 149 2.70 -6.52 -3.97
C THR A 149 2.29 -5.91 -2.64
N ALA A 150 3.26 -5.59 -1.76
CA ALA A 150 2.97 -4.93 -0.50
C ALA A 150 2.42 -3.51 -0.71
N ARG A 151 2.88 -2.75 -1.73
CA ARG A 151 2.31 -1.44 -2.07
C ARG A 151 0.87 -1.56 -2.58
N LEU A 152 0.58 -2.60 -3.40
CA LEU A 152 -0.79 -2.88 -3.83
C LEU A 152 -1.68 -3.23 -2.63
N MET A 153 -1.19 -4.04 -1.70
CA MET A 153 -1.90 -4.39 -0.46
C MET A 153 -2.21 -3.15 0.39
N GLU A 154 -1.24 -2.25 0.57
CA GLU A 154 -1.45 -0.99 1.30
C GLU A 154 -2.53 -0.11 0.62
N CYS A 155 -2.42 0.07 -0.71
CA CYS A 155 -3.40 0.85 -1.47
C CYS A 155 -4.81 0.25 -1.36
N TRP A 156 -4.93 -1.07 -1.50
CA TRP A 156 -6.21 -1.77 -1.35
C TRP A 156 -6.76 -1.65 0.08
N SER A 157 -5.95 -1.95 1.10
CA SER A 157 -6.40 -2.01 2.50
C SER A 157 -6.86 -0.63 3.00
N HIS A 158 -6.02 0.39 2.87
CA HIS A 158 -6.37 1.75 3.28
C HIS A 158 -7.33 2.44 2.29
N GLY A 159 -7.38 1.94 1.05
CA GLY A 159 -8.43 2.27 0.10
C GLY A 159 -9.81 1.83 0.57
N LEU A 160 -9.94 0.62 1.13
CA LEU A 160 -11.19 0.15 1.74
C LEU A 160 -11.60 1.03 2.92
N ASP A 161 -10.66 1.40 3.80
CA ASP A 161 -10.93 2.31 4.92
C ASP A 161 -11.46 3.68 4.43
N ALA A 162 -10.83 4.21 3.37
CA ALA A 162 -11.24 5.50 2.78
C ALA A 162 -12.63 5.40 2.10
N LEU A 163 -12.89 4.33 1.35
CA LEU A 163 -14.19 4.11 0.69
C LEU A 163 -15.32 3.92 1.71
N ASP A 164 -15.06 3.21 2.81
CA ASP A 164 -16.04 3.05 3.89
C ASP A 164 -16.38 4.41 4.54
N ALA A 165 -15.36 5.22 4.84
CA ALA A 165 -15.56 6.57 5.37
C ALA A 165 -16.35 7.47 4.39
N ALA A 166 -16.16 7.29 3.08
CA ALA A 166 -16.89 7.97 2.02
C ALA A 166 -18.29 7.35 1.75
N LYS A 167 -18.66 6.23 2.40
CA LYS A 167 -19.89 5.46 2.15
C LYS A 167 -20.00 4.95 0.72
N ILE A 168 -18.88 4.64 0.08
CA ILE A 168 -18.79 4.08 -1.26
C ILE A 168 -18.59 2.57 -1.15
N THR A 169 -19.45 1.80 -1.81
CA THR A 169 -19.29 0.33 -1.87
C THR A 169 -18.10 -0.02 -2.78
N PRO A 170 -17.07 -0.71 -2.27
CA PRO A 170 -15.92 -1.08 -3.09
C PRO A 170 -16.30 -2.13 -4.14
N VAL A 171 -15.56 -2.12 -5.26
CA VAL A 171 -15.71 -3.13 -6.32
C VAL A 171 -14.48 -4.02 -6.34
N ASP A 172 -14.68 -5.30 -6.05
CA ASP A 172 -13.61 -6.30 -6.09
C ASP A 172 -13.11 -6.54 -7.51
N SER A 173 -11.82 -6.83 -7.61
CA SER A 173 -11.16 -7.12 -8.89
C SER A 173 -10.15 -8.28 -8.77
N ASP A 174 -9.73 -8.82 -9.92
CA ASP A 174 -8.69 -9.87 -9.98
C ASP A 174 -7.33 -9.39 -9.42
N ARG A 175 -7.11 -8.08 -9.23
CA ARG A 175 -5.91 -7.52 -8.57
C ARG A 175 -5.71 -8.06 -7.15
N LEU A 176 -6.80 -8.39 -6.46
CA LEU A 176 -6.77 -9.00 -5.12
C LEU A 176 -6.08 -10.37 -5.07
N LEU A 177 -5.88 -11.03 -6.21
CA LEU A 177 -5.09 -12.28 -6.27
C LEU A 177 -3.65 -12.08 -5.80
N HIS A 178 -3.05 -10.91 -6.03
CA HIS A 178 -1.71 -10.58 -5.55
C HIS A 178 -1.69 -10.46 -4.03
N VAL A 179 -2.69 -9.78 -3.45
CA VAL A 179 -2.83 -9.60 -1.99
C VAL A 179 -3.09 -10.95 -1.30
N ALA A 180 -4.00 -11.76 -1.84
CA ALA A 180 -4.29 -13.09 -1.33
C ALA A 180 -3.04 -14.00 -1.36
N HIS A 181 -2.25 -13.94 -2.45
CA HIS A 181 -1.00 -14.67 -2.54
C HIS A 181 0.02 -14.21 -1.50
N LEU A 182 0.16 -12.90 -1.29
CA LEU A 182 1.04 -12.35 -0.25
C LEU A 182 0.66 -12.89 1.12
N GLY A 183 -0.62 -12.89 1.49
CA GLY A 183 -1.12 -13.44 2.75
C GLY A 183 -0.75 -14.92 2.95
N VAL A 184 -0.81 -15.72 1.88
CA VAL A 184 -0.44 -17.14 1.92
C VAL A 184 1.06 -17.32 2.16
N ILE A 185 1.93 -16.62 1.40
CA ILE A 185 3.39 -16.80 1.51
C ILE A 185 3.99 -16.19 2.78
N THR A 186 3.35 -15.19 3.37
CA THR A 186 3.79 -14.55 4.62
C THR A 186 3.16 -15.17 5.87
N ARG A 187 2.32 -16.21 5.74
CA ARG A 187 1.65 -16.86 6.87
C ARG A 187 2.65 -17.30 7.96
N GLY A 188 3.72 -17.98 7.57
CA GLY A 188 4.75 -18.43 8.52
C GLY A 188 5.40 -17.27 9.28
N PHE A 189 5.74 -16.20 8.58
CA PHE A 189 6.29 -14.98 9.18
C PHE A 189 5.29 -14.32 10.17
N ALA A 190 4.00 -14.30 9.84
CA ALA A 190 2.97 -13.75 10.71
C ALA A 190 2.82 -14.52 12.04
N TYR A 191 2.96 -15.86 12.02
CA TYR A 191 3.00 -16.68 13.23
C TYR A 191 4.27 -16.41 14.06
N GLN A 192 5.44 -16.41 13.41
CA GLN A 192 6.72 -16.14 14.07
C GLN A 192 6.75 -14.78 14.75
N ASN A 193 6.24 -13.72 14.09
CA ASN A 193 6.15 -12.37 14.68
C ASN A 193 5.27 -12.30 15.93
N ARG A 194 4.34 -13.23 16.09
CA ARG A 194 3.48 -13.35 17.28
C ARG A 194 4.01 -14.34 18.32
N GLY A 195 5.21 -14.90 18.08
CA GLY A 195 5.77 -15.94 18.96
C GLY A 195 4.95 -17.23 18.98
N LEU A 196 4.23 -17.53 17.90
CA LEU A 196 3.38 -18.71 17.76
C LEU A 196 4.02 -19.73 16.81
N ASP A 197 3.78 -21.02 17.10
CA ASP A 197 4.17 -22.10 16.20
C ASP A 197 3.34 -22.07 14.90
N VAL A 198 4.03 -22.28 13.76
CA VAL A 198 3.36 -22.38 12.47
C VAL A 198 2.62 -23.73 12.41
N PRO A 199 1.28 -23.76 12.27
CA PRO A 199 0.56 -25.02 12.17
C PRO A 199 1.00 -25.85 10.97
N ASN A 200 1.25 -27.13 11.18
CA ASN A 200 1.48 -28.09 10.09
C ASN A 200 0.17 -28.24 9.31
N THR A 201 0.20 -27.92 8.02
CA THR A 201 -0.92 -28.11 7.09
C THR A 201 -0.62 -29.24 6.13
#